data_b4314c848d4365d026e5f9ae32f0d2b5
#
_entry.id   b4314c848d4365d026e5f9ae32f0d2b5
#
_cell.length_a   1.000
_cell.length_b   1.000
_cell.length_c   1.000
_cell.angle_alpha   90.00
_cell.angle_beta   90.00
_cell.angle_gamma   90.00
#
_symmetry.space_group_name_H-M   'P 1'
#
loop_
_entity.id
_entity.type
_entity.pdbx_description
1 polymer ?
#
loop_
_entity_poly.entity_id
_entity_poly.type
_entity_poly.pdbx_seq_one_letter_code
_entity_poly.pdbx_strand_id
1 'polypeptide(L)'
;MITIKIGGSVVDNLHPTTISDIKKVAEQEGVILVHGGGKEVTKVTEQLGKEPKFVVSPSGIKSRYTDKETSEIFTMVMSGRINKAIVQMLQKNDVNAVGL
;
A
#
# COMPACT_ATOMS: atom_id res chain seq x y z
N MET A 1 -3.11 11.86 17.62
CA MET A 1 -3.17 10.95 16.45
C MET A 1 -2.21 11.41 15.37
N ILE A 2 -1.42 10.51 14.84
CA ILE A 2 -0.43 10.80 13.78
C ILE A 2 -0.80 10.02 12.53
N THR A 3 -0.68 10.68 11.37
CA THR A 3 -0.84 10.03 10.06
C THR A 3 0.54 9.82 9.44
N ILE A 4 0.84 8.57 9.08
CA ILE A 4 2.10 8.18 8.45
C ILE A 4 1.80 7.68 7.03
N LYS A 5 2.47 8.26 6.02
CA LYS A 5 2.35 7.81 4.64
C LYS A 5 3.55 6.96 4.25
N ILE A 6 3.29 5.75 3.78
CA ILE A 6 4.32 4.84 3.26
C ILE A 6 4.14 4.73 1.74
N GLY A 7 5.16 5.09 0.99
CA GLY A 7 5.16 4.91 -0.46
C GLY A 7 5.11 3.43 -0.85
N GLY A 8 4.44 3.10 -1.96
CA GLY A 8 4.26 1.72 -2.39
C GLY A 8 5.56 0.96 -2.66
N SER A 9 6.62 1.65 -3.07
CA SER A 9 7.93 1.04 -3.28
C SER A 9 8.68 0.70 -1.99
N VAL A 10 8.22 1.20 -0.84
CA VAL A 10 8.87 1.03 0.47
C VAL A 10 8.17 -0.03 1.31
N VAL A 11 6.92 -0.36 1.00
CA VAL A 11 6.10 -1.30 1.79
C VAL A 11 6.78 -2.66 1.97
N ASP A 12 7.40 -3.19 0.91
CA ASP A 12 8.03 -4.51 0.95
C ASP A 12 9.41 -4.51 1.64
N ASN A 13 9.98 -3.33 1.87
CA ASN A 13 11.35 -3.15 2.38
C ASN A 13 11.40 -2.20 3.58
N LEU A 14 10.40 -2.25 4.46
CA LEU A 14 10.42 -1.46 5.69
C LEU A 14 11.58 -1.88 6.58
N HIS A 15 12.39 -0.92 6.96
CA HIS A 15 13.47 -1.17 7.90
C HIS A 15 12.90 -1.57 9.28
N PRO A 16 13.52 -2.53 9.99
CA PRO A 16 13.03 -2.95 11.31
C PRO A 16 12.86 -1.81 12.31
N THR A 17 13.70 -0.77 12.24
CA THR A 17 13.57 0.42 13.09
C THR A 17 12.30 1.20 12.82
N THR A 18 11.83 1.24 11.58
CA THR A 18 10.57 1.90 11.22
C THR A 18 9.39 1.23 11.92
N ILE A 19 9.36 -0.10 11.97
CA ILE A 19 8.31 -0.85 12.65
C ILE A 19 8.34 -0.58 14.16
N SER A 20 9.54 -0.58 14.77
CA SER A 20 9.69 -0.30 16.18
C SER A 20 9.31 1.14 16.55
N ASP A 21 9.55 2.09 15.66
CA ASP A 21 9.16 3.49 15.85
C ASP A 21 7.64 3.66 15.75
N ILE A 22 7.02 3.00 14.77
CA ILE A 22 5.55 2.96 14.66
C ILE A 22 4.93 2.38 15.93
N LYS A 23 5.51 1.30 16.48
CA LYS A 23 5.05 0.70 17.72
C LYS A 23 5.09 1.70 18.88
N LYS A 24 6.23 2.37 19.08
CA LYS A 24 6.38 3.38 20.14
C LYS A 24 5.36 4.50 20.03
N VAL A 25 5.13 5.01 18.82
CA VAL A 25 4.14 6.06 18.58
C VAL A 25 2.72 5.56 18.83
N ALA A 26 2.41 4.34 18.38
CA ALA A 26 1.09 3.73 18.55
C ALA A 26 0.74 3.48 20.04
N GLU A 27 1.75 3.22 20.89
CA GLU A 27 1.58 3.09 22.34
C GLU A 27 1.28 4.43 23.03
N GLN A 28 1.69 5.53 22.45
CA GLN A 28 1.50 6.89 23.00
C GLN A 28 0.24 7.56 22.48
N GLU A 29 -0.06 7.38 21.21
CA GLU A 29 -1.22 7.99 20.54
C GLU A 29 -1.65 7.14 19.36
N GLY A 30 -2.84 7.39 18.83
CA GLY A 30 -3.34 6.66 17.66
C GLY A 30 -2.53 6.95 16.40
N VAL A 31 -2.32 5.93 15.57
CA VAL A 31 -1.65 6.04 14.27
C VAL A 31 -2.60 5.65 13.15
N ILE A 32 -2.66 6.49 12.11
CA ILE A 32 -3.26 6.14 10.83
C ILE A 32 -2.13 5.93 9.84
N LEU A 33 -2.02 4.70 9.32
CA LEU A 33 -1.03 4.37 8.31
C LEU A 33 -1.68 4.37 6.93
N VAL A 34 -1.17 5.19 6.02
CA VAL A 34 -1.62 5.28 4.63
C VAL A 34 -0.55 4.69 3.73
N HIS A 35 -0.90 3.76 2.87
CA HIS A 35 0.07 3.10 2.00
C HIS A 35 -0.27 3.23 0.52
N GLY A 36 0.72 3.05 -0.33
CA GLY A 36 0.57 2.87 -1.76
C GLY A 36 0.80 1.43 -2.20
N GLY A 37 1.05 1.20 -3.47
CA GLY A 37 1.29 -0.14 -4.01
C GLY A 37 1.12 -0.26 -5.52
N GLY A 38 1.29 0.83 -6.26
CA GLY A 38 1.08 0.85 -7.71
C GLY A 38 1.92 -0.17 -8.48
N LYS A 39 3.15 -0.44 -8.06
CA LYS A 39 4.02 -1.46 -8.69
C LYS A 39 3.44 -2.86 -8.52
N GLU A 40 2.93 -3.19 -7.35
CA GLU A 40 2.30 -4.48 -7.09
C GLU A 40 1.00 -4.63 -7.88
N VAL A 41 0.21 -3.58 -7.99
CA VAL A 41 -0.99 -3.55 -8.86
C VAL A 41 -0.61 -3.85 -10.30
N THR A 42 0.43 -3.22 -10.83
CA THR A 42 0.94 -3.47 -12.19
C THR A 42 1.34 -4.93 -12.36
N LYS A 43 2.11 -5.48 -11.44
CA LYS A 43 2.57 -6.86 -11.46
C LYS A 43 1.40 -7.86 -11.47
N VAL A 44 0.43 -7.68 -10.59
CA VAL A 44 -0.74 -8.56 -10.52
C VAL A 44 -1.61 -8.42 -11.76
N THR A 45 -1.77 -7.21 -12.29
CA THR A 45 -2.50 -6.96 -13.54
C THR A 45 -1.89 -7.79 -14.68
N GLU A 46 -0.58 -7.77 -14.82
CA GLU A 46 0.16 -8.57 -15.81
C GLU A 46 0.00 -10.07 -15.58
N GLN A 47 0.09 -10.53 -14.32
CA GLN A 47 -0.12 -11.93 -13.96
C GLN A 47 -1.53 -12.44 -14.29
N LEU A 48 -2.53 -11.56 -14.27
CA LEU A 48 -3.91 -11.87 -14.66
C LEU A 48 -4.13 -11.77 -16.18
N GLY A 49 -3.10 -11.54 -16.96
CA GLY A 49 -3.16 -11.49 -18.42
C GLY A 49 -3.67 -10.18 -18.99
N LYS A 50 -3.74 -9.12 -18.19
CA LYS A 50 -4.15 -7.78 -18.64
C LYS A 50 -2.94 -6.87 -18.77
N GLU A 51 -2.87 -6.15 -19.89
CA GLU A 51 -1.81 -5.15 -20.10
C GLU A 51 -2.13 -3.86 -19.32
N PRO A 52 -1.27 -3.41 -18.39
CA PRO A 52 -1.45 -2.13 -17.73
C PRO A 52 -1.27 -0.98 -18.73
N LYS A 53 -2.18 -0.02 -18.70
CA LYS A 53 -2.11 1.18 -19.53
C LYS A 53 -1.93 2.41 -18.69
N PHE A 54 -1.10 3.33 -19.18
CA PHE A 54 -0.83 4.60 -18.53
C PHE A 54 -1.06 5.73 -19.51
N VAL A 55 -1.51 6.86 -19.00
CA VAL A 55 -1.64 8.11 -19.73
C VAL A 55 -0.76 9.17 -19.10
N VAL A 56 -0.14 9.99 -19.95
CA VAL A 56 0.72 11.09 -19.49
C VAL A 56 0.00 12.40 -19.82
N SER A 57 -0.20 13.23 -18.80
CA SER A 57 -0.79 14.56 -18.97
C SER A 57 0.18 15.50 -19.73
N PRO A 58 -0.32 16.62 -20.29
CA PRO A 58 0.57 17.63 -20.90
C PRO A 58 1.64 18.16 -19.95
N SER A 59 1.38 18.13 -18.63
CA SER A 59 2.36 18.51 -17.60
C SER A 59 3.37 17.42 -17.24
N GLY A 60 3.31 16.25 -17.89
CA GLY A 60 4.23 15.14 -17.66
C GLY A 60 3.83 14.18 -16.54
N ILE A 61 2.66 14.34 -15.95
CA ILE A 61 2.17 13.44 -14.89
C ILE A 61 1.66 12.15 -15.52
N LYS A 62 2.24 11.03 -15.09
CA LYS A 62 1.86 9.69 -15.51
C LYS A 62 0.77 9.15 -14.59
N SER A 63 -0.36 8.75 -15.16
CA SER A 63 -1.50 8.17 -14.43
C SER A 63 -1.91 6.85 -15.05
N ARG A 64 -2.38 5.92 -14.21
CA ARG A 64 -2.94 4.65 -14.67
C ARG A 64 -4.28 4.89 -15.35
N TYR A 65 -4.43 4.39 -16.59
CA TYR A 65 -5.74 4.30 -17.21
C TYR A 65 -6.55 3.21 -16.50
N THR A 66 -7.62 3.62 -15.84
CA THR A 66 -8.38 2.73 -14.94
C THR A 66 -9.77 2.49 -15.48
N ASP A 67 -9.98 1.37 -16.14
CA ASP A 67 -11.30 0.84 -16.48
C ASP A 67 -11.88 0.04 -15.29
N LYS A 68 -13.07 -0.54 -15.47
CA LYS A 68 -13.74 -1.31 -14.42
C LYS A 68 -12.88 -2.47 -13.92
N GLU A 69 -12.34 -3.28 -14.82
CA GLU A 69 -11.51 -4.44 -14.48
C GLU A 69 -10.24 -4.03 -13.75
N THR A 70 -9.57 -2.98 -14.23
CA THR A 70 -8.39 -2.42 -13.56
C THR A 70 -8.72 -1.90 -12.16
N SER A 71 -9.87 -1.26 -11.99
CA SER A 71 -10.34 -0.81 -10.68
C SER A 71 -10.57 -1.97 -9.72
N GLU A 72 -11.15 -3.07 -10.19
CA GLU A 72 -11.36 -4.28 -9.39
C GLU A 72 -10.02 -4.90 -8.97
N ILE A 73 -9.08 -5.03 -9.90
CA ILE A 73 -7.72 -5.52 -9.60
C ILE A 73 -7.01 -4.61 -8.60
N PHE A 74 -7.09 -3.31 -8.80
CA PHE A 74 -6.52 -2.32 -7.90
C PHE A 74 -7.06 -2.48 -6.47
N THR A 75 -8.36 -2.61 -6.34
CA THR A 75 -9.03 -2.80 -5.04
C THR A 75 -8.58 -4.10 -4.37
N MET A 76 -8.55 -5.22 -5.11
CA MET A 76 -8.09 -6.50 -4.58
C MET A 76 -6.66 -6.42 -4.07
N VAL A 77 -5.76 -5.81 -4.83
CA VAL A 77 -4.34 -5.71 -4.47
C VAL A 77 -4.12 -4.76 -3.30
N MET A 78 -4.71 -3.57 -3.37
CA MET A 78 -4.50 -2.56 -2.33
C MET A 78 -5.14 -2.94 -1.00
N SER A 79 -6.40 -3.30 -0.99
CA SER A 79 -7.12 -3.60 0.25
C SER A 79 -6.92 -5.03 0.75
N GLY A 80 -6.67 -5.96 -0.14
CA GLY A 80 -6.44 -7.37 0.22
C GLY A 80 -4.96 -7.70 0.43
N ARG A 81 -4.19 -7.70 -0.64
CA ARG A 81 -2.81 -8.19 -0.61
C ARG A 81 -1.88 -7.29 0.19
N ILE A 82 -1.80 -6.00 -0.14
CA ILE A 82 -0.84 -5.08 0.50
C ILE A 82 -1.30 -4.71 1.90
N ASN A 83 -2.53 -4.23 2.03
CA ASN A 83 -3.08 -3.79 3.31
C ASN A 83 -3.00 -4.89 4.37
N LYS A 84 -3.44 -6.09 4.05
CA LYS A 84 -3.43 -7.21 5.00
C LYS A 84 -2.03 -7.73 5.30
N ALA A 85 -1.11 -7.65 4.34
CA ALA A 85 0.30 -7.97 4.61
C ALA A 85 0.93 -6.98 5.62
N ILE A 86 0.61 -5.69 5.50
CA ILE A 86 1.04 -4.67 6.46
C ILE A 86 0.45 -4.96 7.85
N VAL A 87 -0.84 -5.27 7.93
CA VAL A 87 -1.48 -5.62 9.20
C VAL A 87 -0.83 -6.81 9.86
N GLN A 88 -0.56 -7.88 9.09
CA GLN A 88 0.13 -9.06 9.60
C GLN A 88 1.53 -8.73 10.14
N MET A 89 2.28 -7.92 9.42
CA MET A 89 3.62 -7.49 9.83
C MET A 89 3.56 -6.68 11.14
N LEU A 90 2.63 -5.75 11.25
CA LEU A 90 2.45 -4.95 12.45
C LEU A 90 2.05 -5.81 13.65
N GLN A 91 1.09 -6.70 13.48
CA GLN A 91 0.65 -7.61 14.54
C GLN A 91 1.75 -8.59 14.97
N LYS A 92 2.57 -9.07 14.05
CA LYS A 92 3.75 -9.87 14.39
C LYS A 92 4.75 -9.13 15.29
N ASN A 93 4.73 -7.82 15.28
CA ASN A 93 5.58 -6.96 16.09
C ASN A 93 4.82 -6.33 17.28
N ASP A 94 3.73 -6.95 17.69
CA ASP A 94 2.88 -6.53 18.82
C ASP A 94 2.26 -5.12 18.65
N VAL A 95 2.04 -4.71 17.42
CA VAL A 95 1.25 -3.51 17.11
C VAL A 95 -0.17 -3.95 16.82
N ASN A 96 -1.11 -3.54 17.65
CA ASN A 96 -2.53 -3.84 17.46
C ASN A 96 -3.08 -3.00 16.31
N ALA A 97 -3.15 -3.58 15.12
CA ALA A 97 -3.55 -2.93 13.89
C ALA A 97 -4.73 -3.61 13.22
N VAL A 98 -5.54 -2.82 12.56
CA VAL A 98 -6.64 -3.26 11.70
C VAL A 98 -6.52 -2.57 10.35
N GLY A 99 -6.87 -3.26 9.27
CA GLY A 99 -6.82 -2.71 7.90
C GLY A 99 -8.22 -2.45 7.37
N LEU A 100 -8.43 -1.26 6.86
CA LEU A 100 -9.67 -0.85 6.19
C LEU A 100 -9.63 -1.17 4.71
#